data_290c342021407b65e547592e066c8e8b
#
_entry.id   290c342021407b65e547592e066c8e8b
#
_cell.length_a   1.000
_cell.length_b   1.000
_cell.length_c   1.000
_cell.angle_alpha   90.00
_cell.angle_beta   90.00
_cell.angle_gamma   90.00
#
_symmetry.space_group_name_H-M   'P 1'
#
loop_
_entity.id
_entity.type
_entity.pdbx_description
1 polymer ?
#
loop_
_entity_poly.entity_id
_entity_poly.type
_entity_poly.pdbx_seq_one_letter_code
_entity_poly.pdbx_strand_id
1 'polypeptide(L)'
;MTNSRDDEQGIASINATADNKNDYENVFYKVPSELGLARHGIPTGFELIVKAPNVVTREARKLSVAKWKLAEACKKYGANVVLDFKEETFIRNSIGFSFYMHRVSGVPGIIAERSEDGSETKADLEQQLQLDDVADDEKRAKSGEMGQKLIKVFGIMMFIVFCIGFIIAK
;
A
#
# COMPACT_ATOMS: atom_id res chain seq x y z
N MET A 1 -48.63 -41.09 -46.82
CA MET A 1 -48.27 -41.88 -45.65
C MET A 1 -46.84 -41.46 -45.29
N THR A 2 -46.71 -40.61 -44.36
CA THR A 2 -45.59 -40.60 -43.37
C THR A 2 -45.61 -39.29 -42.57
N ASN A 3 -45.71 -39.47 -41.31
CA ASN A 3 -45.83 -38.41 -40.28
C ASN A 3 -44.57 -37.55 -40.13
N SER A 4 -44.77 -36.24 -40.21
CA SER A 4 -43.94 -35.27 -39.60
C SER A 4 -44.28 -35.19 -38.12
N ARG A 5 -43.32 -35.31 -37.25
CA ARG A 5 -43.38 -34.92 -35.85
C ARG A 5 -42.45 -33.76 -35.63
N ASP A 6 -43.05 -32.65 -35.35
CA ASP A 6 -42.43 -31.41 -34.93
C ASP A 6 -41.92 -31.59 -33.51
N ASP A 7 -40.62 -31.56 -33.34
CA ASP A 7 -39.98 -31.44 -32.02
C ASP A 7 -39.73 -29.94 -31.71
N GLU A 8 -40.74 -29.30 -31.18
CA GLU A 8 -40.58 -28.06 -30.39
C GLU A 8 -39.84 -28.37 -29.10
N GLN A 9 -38.52 -28.20 -29.10
CA GLN A 9 -37.76 -28.08 -27.85
C GLN A 9 -37.64 -26.62 -27.50
N GLY A 10 -38.40 -26.30 -26.45
CA GLY A 10 -38.48 -24.99 -25.84
C GLY A 10 -37.11 -24.45 -25.41
N ILE A 11 -36.84 -23.27 -25.90
CA ILE A 11 -35.78 -22.39 -25.36
C ILE A 11 -36.28 -21.90 -24.03
N ALA A 12 -35.85 -22.60 -22.95
CA ALA A 12 -35.96 -22.07 -21.61
C ALA A 12 -35.03 -20.88 -21.51
N SER A 13 -35.62 -19.69 -21.53
CA SER A 13 -34.96 -18.42 -21.22
C SER A 13 -34.37 -18.50 -19.84
N ILE A 14 -33.05 -18.50 -19.79
CA ILE A 14 -32.29 -18.33 -18.56
C ILE A 14 -32.37 -16.85 -18.16
N ASN A 15 -33.48 -16.49 -17.54
CA ASN A 15 -33.60 -15.25 -16.78
C ASN A 15 -33.26 -15.54 -15.31
N ALA A 16 -31.99 -15.81 -15.06
CA ALA A 16 -31.47 -15.87 -13.72
C ALA A 16 -30.16 -15.07 -13.72
N THR A 17 -30.23 -13.90 -13.15
CA THR A 17 -29.16 -13.17 -12.46
C THR A 17 -29.28 -11.66 -12.67
N ALA A 18 -30.40 -11.10 -12.23
CA ALA A 18 -30.51 -9.64 -12.07
C ALA A 18 -30.87 -9.21 -10.63
N ASP A 19 -30.94 -10.15 -9.66
CA ASP A 19 -31.47 -9.83 -8.32
C ASP A 19 -30.40 -9.76 -7.21
N ASN A 20 -29.11 -9.73 -7.55
CA ASN A 20 -28.07 -9.76 -6.49
C ASN A 20 -27.29 -8.43 -6.35
N LYS A 21 -27.83 -7.33 -6.86
CA LYS A 21 -27.15 -6.02 -6.76
C LYS A 21 -27.65 -5.15 -5.61
N ASN A 22 -28.79 -5.49 -5.00
CA ASN A 22 -29.43 -4.66 -3.99
C ASN A 22 -29.21 -5.11 -2.54
N ASP A 23 -28.66 -6.29 -2.28
CA ASP A 23 -28.44 -6.77 -0.90
C ASP A 23 -27.21 -6.16 -0.22
N TYR A 24 -26.38 -5.42 -0.95
CA TYR A 24 -25.15 -4.82 -0.39
C TYR A 24 -25.35 -3.38 0.10
N GLU A 25 -26.49 -2.75 -0.15
CA GLU A 25 -26.70 -1.33 0.14
C GLU A 25 -26.97 -1.01 1.62
N ASN A 26 -27.25 -2.00 2.46
CA ASN A 26 -27.62 -1.79 3.88
C ASN A 26 -26.67 -2.48 4.88
N VAL A 27 -25.46 -2.84 4.47
CA VAL A 27 -24.48 -3.36 5.41
C VAL A 27 -23.67 -2.23 6.00
N PHE A 28 -23.80 -2.06 7.32
CA PHE A 28 -23.02 -1.10 8.07
C PHE A 28 -21.75 -1.74 8.64
N TYR A 29 -20.76 -0.91 8.85
CA TYR A 29 -19.45 -1.30 9.30
C TYR A 29 -19.00 -0.54 10.53
N LYS A 30 -18.24 -1.22 11.37
CA LYS A 30 -17.54 -0.64 12.52
C LYS A 30 -16.05 -0.68 12.26
N VAL A 31 -15.43 0.49 12.32
CA VAL A 31 -14.01 0.66 12.08
C VAL A 31 -13.22 0.57 13.39
N PRO A 32 -12.09 -0.16 13.45
CA PRO A 32 -11.25 -0.16 14.63
C PRO A 32 -10.62 1.22 14.87
N SER A 33 -10.58 1.66 16.12
CA SER A 33 -10.05 2.97 16.51
C SER A 33 -8.53 3.06 16.44
N GLU A 34 -7.83 1.91 16.47
CA GLU A 34 -6.38 1.84 16.44
C GLU A 34 -5.87 1.28 15.12
N LEU A 35 -4.75 1.82 14.65
CA LEU A 35 -4.10 1.32 13.44
C LEU A 35 -3.41 -0.02 13.73
N GLY A 36 -3.84 -1.06 13.00
CA GLY A 36 -3.27 -2.40 13.07
C GLY A 36 -2.05 -2.57 12.16
N LEU A 37 -1.08 -3.39 12.58
CA LEU A 37 0.04 -3.86 11.75
C LEU A 37 -0.15 -5.35 11.46
N ALA A 38 -0.55 -5.70 10.25
CA ALA A 38 -0.82 -7.08 9.86
C ALA A 38 0.33 -7.65 9.01
N ARG A 39 1.02 -8.67 9.52
CA ARG A 39 2.10 -9.37 8.80
C ARG A 39 1.56 -10.39 7.81
N HIS A 40 0.46 -11.04 8.16
CA HIS A 40 -0.13 -12.14 7.40
C HIS A 40 -1.64 -11.99 7.37
N GLY A 41 -2.15 -11.55 6.21
CA GLY A 41 -3.58 -11.50 5.97
C GLY A 41 -4.35 -10.47 6.82
N ILE A 42 -5.65 -10.60 6.78
CA ILE A 42 -6.59 -9.75 7.50
C ILE A 42 -6.89 -10.39 8.85
N PRO A 43 -6.94 -9.62 9.96
CA PRO A 43 -7.32 -10.16 11.26
C PRO A 43 -8.70 -10.82 11.23
N THR A 44 -8.87 -11.90 12.01
CA THR A 44 -10.15 -12.61 12.11
C THR A 44 -11.27 -11.66 12.57
N GLY A 45 -12.44 -11.76 11.93
CA GLY A 45 -13.60 -10.91 12.24
C GLY A 45 -13.66 -9.62 11.43
N PHE A 46 -12.61 -9.27 10.67
CA PHE A 46 -12.59 -8.08 9.82
C PHE A 46 -12.65 -8.44 8.35
N GLU A 47 -13.22 -7.54 7.56
CA GLU A 47 -13.20 -7.56 6.10
C GLU A 47 -12.27 -6.48 5.58
N LEU A 48 -11.59 -6.77 4.48
CA LEU A 48 -10.84 -5.74 3.73
C LEU A 48 -11.83 -4.94 2.88
N ILE A 49 -11.94 -3.68 3.15
CA ILE A 49 -12.77 -2.76 2.40
C ILE A 49 -12.00 -2.25 1.18
N VAL A 50 -10.83 -1.68 1.43
CA VAL A 50 -9.97 -1.11 0.37
C VAL A 50 -8.50 -1.20 0.79
N LYS A 51 -7.61 -1.34 -0.18
CA LYS A 51 -6.16 -1.24 0.02
C LYS A 51 -5.52 -0.37 -1.07
N ALA A 52 -4.47 0.34 -0.70
CA ALA A 52 -3.67 1.07 -1.66
C ALA A 52 -2.93 0.11 -2.62
N PRO A 53 -2.69 0.51 -3.87
CA PRO A 53 -1.91 -0.28 -4.81
C PRO A 53 -0.41 -0.27 -4.48
N ASN A 54 0.04 0.71 -3.70
CA ASN A 54 1.45 1.01 -3.47
C ASN A 54 1.88 0.65 -2.04
N VAL A 55 3.16 0.28 -1.90
CA VAL A 55 3.80 0.00 -0.62
C VAL A 55 4.40 1.27 -0.06
N VAL A 56 4.04 1.62 1.17
CA VAL A 56 4.68 2.72 1.91
C VAL A 56 5.88 2.19 2.67
N THR A 57 7.00 2.91 2.59
CA THR A 57 8.25 2.51 3.25
C THR A 57 8.78 3.66 4.11
N ARG A 58 9.28 3.34 5.31
CA ARG A 58 9.93 4.29 6.23
C ARG A 58 11.19 3.70 6.82
N GLU A 59 12.16 4.58 7.06
CA GLU A 59 13.46 4.20 7.62
C GLU A 59 13.79 5.05 8.85
N ALA A 60 14.46 4.43 9.82
CA ALA A 60 15.03 5.11 10.98
C ALA A 60 16.15 4.28 11.61
N ARG A 61 16.97 4.92 12.46
CA ARG A 61 18.00 4.23 13.26
C ARG A 61 17.42 3.32 14.34
N LYS A 62 16.21 3.62 14.83
CA LYS A 62 15.50 2.80 15.82
C LYS A 62 14.26 2.21 15.16
N LEU A 63 14.03 0.92 15.35
CA LEU A 63 12.89 0.21 14.80
C LEU A 63 11.55 0.82 15.23
N SER A 64 11.42 1.20 16.51
CA SER A 64 10.21 1.84 17.03
C SER A 64 9.89 3.15 16.31
N VAL A 65 10.93 3.95 16.00
CA VAL A 65 10.76 5.21 15.26
C VAL A 65 10.36 4.95 13.79
N ALA A 66 10.93 3.90 13.16
CA ALA A 66 10.53 3.52 11.81
C ALA A 66 9.04 3.09 11.76
N LYS A 67 8.62 2.24 12.71
CA LYS A 67 7.22 1.81 12.87
C LYS A 67 6.28 2.99 13.11
N TRP A 68 6.64 3.88 14.02
CA TRP A 68 5.85 5.07 14.29
C TRP A 68 5.69 5.96 13.04
N LYS A 69 6.77 6.21 12.29
CA LYS A 69 6.72 6.98 11.04
C LYS A 69 5.83 6.33 9.99
N LEU A 70 5.86 5.00 9.89
CA LEU A 70 4.98 4.27 8.96
C LEU A 70 3.52 4.40 9.39
N ALA A 71 3.23 4.20 10.68
CA ALA A 71 1.89 4.32 11.23
C ALA A 71 1.32 5.73 11.02
N GLU A 72 2.09 6.77 11.32
CA GLU A 72 1.69 8.17 11.09
C GLU A 72 1.39 8.47 9.62
N ALA A 73 2.24 7.98 8.70
CA ALA A 73 1.99 8.13 7.29
C ALA A 73 0.69 7.45 6.86
N CYS A 74 0.48 6.19 7.28
CA CYS A 74 -0.73 5.44 6.92
C CYS A 74 -2.00 6.07 7.51
N LYS A 75 -1.96 6.57 8.75
CA LYS A 75 -3.07 7.33 9.35
C LYS A 75 -3.40 8.58 8.55
N LYS A 76 -2.37 9.32 8.10
CA LYS A 76 -2.57 10.52 7.27
C LYS A 76 -3.31 10.20 5.97
N TYR A 77 -3.14 9.00 5.41
CA TYR A 77 -3.86 8.55 4.23
C TYR A 77 -5.26 8.00 4.52
N GLY A 78 -5.72 8.05 5.78
CA GLY A 78 -7.01 7.51 6.21
C GLY A 78 -7.02 6.00 6.43
N ALA A 79 -5.86 5.34 6.41
CA ALA A 79 -5.77 3.90 6.66
C ALA A 79 -5.90 3.58 8.15
N ASN A 80 -6.55 2.45 8.46
CA ASN A 80 -6.62 1.88 9.81
C ASN A 80 -5.85 0.56 9.96
N VAL A 81 -5.26 0.06 8.86
CA VAL A 81 -4.40 -1.11 8.88
C VAL A 81 -3.22 -0.93 7.92
N VAL A 82 -2.09 -1.52 8.28
CA VAL A 82 -0.95 -1.72 7.38
C VAL A 82 -0.85 -3.21 7.09
N LEU A 83 -1.14 -3.58 5.86
CA LEU A 83 -1.09 -4.96 5.38
C LEU A 83 0.31 -5.31 4.88
N ASP A 84 0.63 -6.60 4.82
CA ASP A 84 1.91 -7.11 4.33
C ASP A 84 3.11 -6.44 5.01
N PHE A 85 2.98 -6.15 6.31
CA PHE A 85 3.99 -5.46 7.10
C PHE A 85 5.31 -6.24 7.14
N LYS A 86 6.40 -5.60 6.73
CA LYS A 86 7.76 -6.15 6.69
C LYS A 86 8.73 -5.28 7.47
N GLU A 87 9.70 -5.93 8.09
CA GLU A 87 10.79 -5.31 8.83
C GLU A 87 12.12 -5.82 8.26
N GLU A 88 13.03 -4.90 7.97
CA GLU A 88 14.39 -5.20 7.54
C GLU A 88 15.39 -4.38 8.35
N THR A 89 16.53 -5.00 8.68
CA THR A 89 17.67 -4.30 9.26
C THR A 89 18.82 -4.36 8.28
N PHE A 90 19.45 -3.22 8.00
CA PHE A 90 20.57 -3.12 7.09
C PHE A 90 21.63 -2.13 7.61
N ILE A 91 22.84 -2.24 7.08
CA ILE A 91 23.91 -1.32 7.41
C ILE A 91 23.96 -0.21 6.38
N ARG A 92 23.92 1.03 6.85
CA ARG A 92 24.18 2.21 6.02
C ARG A 92 25.58 2.72 6.28
N ASN A 93 26.39 2.79 5.24
CA ASN A 93 27.71 3.35 5.28
C ASN A 93 27.67 4.85 4.98
N SER A 94 28.36 5.63 5.80
CA SER A 94 28.62 7.05 5.58
C SER A 94 30.13 7.31 5.63
N ILE A 95 30.55 8.51 5.29
CA ILE A 95 31.95 8.86 5.29
C ILE A 95 32.53 8.64 6.70
N GLY A 96 33.42 7.64 6.84
CA GLY A 96 34.13 7.33 8.07
C GLY A 96 33.40 6.47 9.11
N PHE A 97 32.12 6.11 8.92
CA PHE A 97 31.39 5.25 9.87
C PHE A 97 30.24 4.49 9.24
N SER A 98 29.89 3.36 9.86
CA SER A 98 28.76 2.51 9.48
C SER A 98 27.77 2.45 10.65
N PHE A 99 26.49 2.39 10.35
CA PHE A 99 25.46 2.28 11.37
C PHE A 99 24.27 1.44 10.90
N TYR A 100 23.59 0.81 11.86
CA TYR A 100 22.38 0.06 11.58
C TYR A 100 21.21 0.98 11.31
N MET A 101 20.42 0.60 10.31
CA MET A 101 19.16 1.21 9.96
C MET A 101 18.07 0.15 9.92
N HIS A 102 16.88 0.54 10.29
CA HIS A 102 15.69 -0.28 10.17
C HIS A 102 14.79 0.31 9.09
N ARG A 103 14.36 -0.53 8.18
CA ARG A 103 13.37 -0.24 7.16
C ARG A 103 12.10 -1.02 7.51
N VAL A 104 10.98 -0.33 7.49
CA VAL A 104 9.66 -0.95 7.62
C VAL A 104 8.82 -0.58 6.43
N SER A 105 8.02 -1.52 5.95
CA SER A 105 7.16 -1.32 4.79
C SER A 105 5.83 -2.04 4.95
N GLY A 106 4.81 -1.57 4.26
CA GLY A 106 3.51 -2.21 4.21
C GLY A 106 2.55 -1.45 3.31
N VAL A 107 1.41 -2.06 3.05
CA VAL A 107 0.35 -1.51 2.19
C VAL A 107 -0.73 -0.90 3.08
N PRO A 108 -1.01 0.41 2.96
CA PRO A 108 -2.12 1.04 3.67
C PRO A 108 -3.47 0.45 3.22
N GLY A 109 -4.36 0.21 4.17
CA GLY A 109 -5.70 -0.30 3.87
C GLY A 109 -6.71 0.10 4.93
N ILE A 110 -7.98 -0.18 4.63
CA ILE A 110 -9.09 -0.06 5.56
C ILE A 110 -9.71 -1.43 5.74
N ILE A 111 -9.79 -1.85 7.00
CA ILE A 111 -10.53 -3.02 7.43
C ILE A 111 -11.68 -2.59 8.33
N ALA A 112 -12.76 -3.32 8.28
CA ALA A 112 -13.92 -3.07 9.12
C ALA A 112 -14.64 -4.37 9.46
N GLU A 113 -15.35 -4.38 10.58
CA GLU A 113 -16.22 -5.44 11.02
C GLU A 113 -17.65 -5.16 10.59
N ARG A 114 -18.37 -6.12 10.04
CA ARG A 114 -19.81 -5.99 9.80
C ARG A 114 -20.54 -5.85 11.12
N SER A 115 -21.36 -4.83 11.25
CA SER A 115 -22.10 -4.56 12.47
C SER A 115 -23.46 -3.94 12.17
N GLU A 116 -24.48 -4.42 12.83
CA GLU A 116 -25.81 -3.80 12.77
C GLU A 116 -25.84 -2.41 13.42
N ASP A 117 -24.93 -2.18 14.36
CA ASP A 117 -24.74 -0.88 15.04
C ASP A 117 -23.69 0.00 14.34
N GLY A 118 -23.22 -0.38 13.15
CA GLY A 118 -22.25 0.39 12.37
C GLY A 118 -22.87 1.67 11.82
N SER A 119 -22.04 2.70 11.66
CA SER A 119 -22.47 4.01 11.14
C SER A 119 -21.98 4.29 9.72
N GLU A 120 -21.06 3.48 9.19
CA GLU A 120 -20.40 3.73 7.93
C GLU A 120 -20.74 2.66 6.90
N THR A 121 -20.96 3.08 5.67
CA THR A 121 -21.16 2.18 4.54
C THR A 121 -19.82 1.83 3.89
N LYS A 122 -19.80 0.77 3.10
CA LYS A 122 -18.59 0.39 2.34
C LYS A 122 -18.10 1.53 1.45
N ALA A 123 -19.02 2.25 0.80
CA ALA A 123 -18.69 3.36 -0.08
C ALA A 123 -18.04 4.53 0.67
N ASP A 124 -18.52 4.85 1.88
CA ASP A 124 -17.94 5.88 2.73
C ASP A 124 -16.50 5.52 3.11
N LEU A 125 -16.27 4.27 3.51
CA LEU A 125 -14.95 3.76 3.87
C LEU A 125 -13.97 3.73 2.69
N GLU A 126 -14.42 3.37 1.49
CA GLU A 126 -13.59 3.40 0.29
C GLU A 126 -13.11 4.81 -0.04
N GLN A 127 -13.91 5.83 0.21
CA GLN A 127 -13.55 7.23 -0.01
C GLN A 127 -12.60 7.80 1.04
N GLN A 128 -12.52 7.21 2.23
CA GLN A 128 -11.61 7.67 3.28
C GLN A 128 -10.14 7.45 2.93
N LEU A 129 -9.81 6.42 2.16
CA LEU A 129 -8.43 6.13 1.78
C LEU A 129 -7.97 7.05 0.64
N GLN A 130 -7.04 7.95 0.95
CA GLN A 130 -6.48 8.92 0.00
C GLN A 130 -5.42 8.27 -0.88
N LEU A 131 -5.85 7.58 -1.94
CA LEU A 131 -4.98 6.82 -2.84
C LEU A 131 -3.96 7.70 -3.58
N ASP A 132 -4.33 8.92 -3.91
CA ASP A 132 -3.45 9.88 -4.61
C ASP A 132 -2.27 10.29 -3.72
N ASP A 133 -2.51 10.53 -2.43
CA ASP A 133 -1.46 10.86 -1.48
C ASP A 133 -0.47 9.73 -1.28
N VAL A 134 -0.94 8.47 -1.28
CA VAL A 134 -0.08 7.27 -1.21
C VAL A 134 0.81 7.18 -2.45
N ALA A 135 0.24 7.42 -3.64
CA ALA A 135 0.99 7.39 -4.90
C ALA A 135 2.06 8.49 -4.98
N ASP A 136 1.74 9.69 -4.50
CA ASP A 136 2.69 10.82 -4.46
C ASP A 136 3.83 10.59 -3.47
N ASP A 137 3.56 9.96 -2.34
CA ASP A 137 4.59 9.61 -1.36
C ASP A 137 5.59 8.59 -1.93
N GLU A 138 5.11 7.60 -2.68
CA GLU A 138 5.97 6.64 -3.38
C GLU A 138 6.85 7.33 -4.43
N LYS A 139 6.30 8.26 -5.22
CA LYS A 139 7.08 9.02 -6.20
C LYS A 139 8.17 9.85 -5.52
N ARG A 140 7.85 10.50 -4.39
CA ARG A 140 8.83 11.28 -3.60
C ARG A 140 9.93 10.38 -3.03
N ALA A 141 9.58 9.20 -2.52
CA ALA A 141 10.54 8.25 -2.01
C ALA A 141 11.53 7.79 -3.10
N LYS A 142 11.02 7.43 -4.28
CA LYS A 142 11.84 7.04 -5.44
C LYS A 142 12.72 8.19 -5.96
N SER A 143 12.20 9.41 -5.99
CA SER A 143 12.94 10.61 -6.40
C SER A 143 14.08 10.93 -5.43
N GLY A 144 13.85 10.79 -4.12
CA GLY A 144 14.89 10.98 -3.11
C GLY A 144 16.06 10.00 -3.24
N GLU A 145 15.79 8.73 -3.56
CA GLU A 145 16.83 7.73 -3.81
C GLU A 145 17.64 8.05 -5.08
N MET A 146 16.99 8.52 -6.13
CA MET A 146 17.65 8.92 -7.37
C MET A 146 18.56 10.14 -7.17
N GLY A 147 18.10 11.13 -6.41
CA GLY A 147 18.91 12.30 -6.05
C GLY A 147 20.16 11.94 -5.27
N GLN A 148 20.08 11.01 -4.31
CA GLN A 148 21.26 10.56 -3.56
C GLN A 148 22.28 9.80 -4.45
N LYS A 149 21.83 9.03 -5.42
CA LYS A 149 22.70 8.35 -6.39
C LYS A 149 23.42 9.37 -7.29
N LEU A 150 22.71 10.38 -7.75
CA LEU A 150 23.27 11.46 -8.58
C LEU A 150 24.36 12.25 -7.83
N ILE A 151 24.12 12.63 -6.58
CA ILE A 151 25.10 13.34 -5.74
C ILE A 151 26.37 12.51 -5.55
N LYS A 152 26.26 11.20 -5.35
CA LYS A 152 27.44 10.31 -5.24
C LYS A 152 28.24 10.26 -6.54
N VAL A 153 27.58 10.13 -7.68
CA VAL A 153 28.24 10.09 -9.00
C VAL A 153 28.93 11.45 -9.28
N PHE A 154 28.26 12.56 -8.99
CA PHE A 154 28.82 13.89 -9.19
C PHE A 154 30.03 14.14 -8.27
N GLY A 155 29.96 13.68 -7.01
CA GLY A 155 31.10 13.76 -6.08
C GLY A 155 32.33 12.99 -6.57
N ILE A 156 32.13 11.78 -7.12
CA ILE A 156 33.22 10.97 -7.69
C ILE A 156 33.82 11.66 -8.93
N MET A 157 32.98 12.17 -9.83
CA MET A 157 33.41 12.89 -11.03
C MET A 157 34.25 14.14 -10.66
N MET A 158 33.79 14.96 -9.71
CA MET A 158 34.53 16.13 -9.23
C MET A 158 35.87 15.75 -8.61
N PHE A 159 35.93 14.66 -7.87
CA PHE A 159 37.18 14.17 -7.28
C PHE A 159 38.16 13.74 -8.36
N ILE A 160 37.72 13.04 -9.40
CA ILE A 160 38.58 12.64 -10.55
C ILE A 160 39.12 13.86 -11.28
N VAL A 161 38.28 14.84 -11.58
CA VAL A 161 38.69 16.10 -12.24
C VAL A 161 39.72 16.84 -11.40
N PHE A 162 39.55 16.90 -10.09
CA PHE A 162 40.51 17.52 -9.18
C PHE A 162 41.83 16.82 -9.16
N CYS A 163 41.83 15.47 -9.12
CA CYS A 163 43.07 14.67 -9.16
C CYS A 163 43.82 14.85 -10.48
N ILE A 164 43.12 14.85 -11.62
CA ILE A 164 43.74 15.09 -12.96
C ILE A 164 44.32 16.51 -13.03
N GLY A 165 43.58 17.52 -12.58
CA GLY A 165 44.11 18.89 -12.54
C GLY A 165 45.36 19.06 -11.70
N PHE A 166 45.44 18.33 -10.56
CA PHE A 166 46.63 18.35 -9.71
C PHE A 166 47.84 17.67 -10.34
N ILE A 167 47.64 16.64 -11.17
CA ILE A 167 48.73 15.95 -11.89
C ILE A 167 49.28 16.83 -13.02
N ILE A 168 48.42 17.57 -13.73
CA ILE A 168 48.81 18.42 -14.87
C ILE A 168 49.50 19.72 -14.38
N ALA A 169 49.21 20.18 -13.19
CA ALA A 169 49.74 21.44 -12.62
C ALA A 169 51.14 21.25 -12.00
N LYS A 170 51.71 20.04 -12.03
CA LYS A 170 53.01 19.69 -11.50
C LYS A 170 54.03 19.45 -12.62
#